data_8cdf7c60e95b50971e71c030dfad1fad
#
_entry.id   8cdf7c60e95b50971e71c030dfad1fad
#
_cell.length_a   1.000
_cell.length_b   1.000
_cell.length_c   1.000
_cell.angle_alpha   90.00
_cell.angle_beta   90.00
_cell.angle_gamma   90.00
#
_symmetry.space_group_name_H-M   'P 1'
#
loop_
_entity.id
_entity.type
_entity.pdbx_description
1 polymer ?
#
loop_
_entity_poly.entity_id
_entity_poly.type
_entity_poly.pdbx_seq_one_letter_code
_entity_poly.pdbx_strand_id
1 'polypeptide(L)'
;MNEIEIQQQYYERTAAQYDDMHLHRDDEQYFALSYLIGMIEFLQIKSILDVGSGTGRVIRDLKRSHPHLRVLGIEPVKALRDIGYSQGLTSSELVAGDGNSLQYQPGDFDLVCAFGVLHHIRNPELTVAEMLRVAGKAIFISDANNFGQGSRLSRTVKQTINFFRLWPLANLIKTRGKGYAVTEGDGVAYSYSVFMNYSLIRAACKSLHLLNTLDAGANLYRTAPHIALLGIKKRLSNPL
;
A
#
# COMPACT_ATOMS: atom_id res chain seq x y z
N MET A 1 6.70 -3.00 -24.80
CA MET A 1 5.72 -2.67 -23.74
C MET A 1 6.50 -2.56 -22.44
N ASN A 2 6.40 -1.46 -21.75
CA ASN A 2 7.04 -1.28 -20.44
C ASN A 2 6.14 -1.87 -19.33
N GLU A 3 6.67 -2.02 -18.10
CA GLU A 3 5.93 -2.64 -17.00
C GLU A 3 4.66 -1.89 -16.58
N ILE A 4 4.64 -0.56 -16.75
CA ILE A 4 3.46 0.27 -16.44
C ILE A 4 2.34 -0.05 -17.42
N GLU A 5 2.67 -0.13 -18.72
CA GLU A 5 1.72 -0.51 -19.78
C GLU A 5 1.18 -1.93 -19.56
N ILE A 6 2.04 -2.88 -19.15
CA ILE A 6 1.63 -4.26 -18.83
C ILE A 6 0.63 -4.25 -17.67
N GLN A 7 0.90 -3.50 -16.60
CA GLN A 7 0.02 -3.41 -15.44
C GLN A 7 -1.31 -2.73 -15.78
N GLN A 8 -1.28 -1.64 -16.53
CA GLN A 8 -2.50 -0.97 -16.97
C GLN A 8 -3.38 -1.92 -17.81
N GLN A 9 -2.81 -2.60 -18.80
CA GLN A 9 -3.55 -3.57 -19.62
C GLN A 9 -4.08 -4.76 -18.80
N TYR A 10 -3.33 -5.21 -17.80
CA TYR A 10 -3.81 -6.24 -16.89
C TYR A 10 -5.09 -5.77 -16.18
N TYR A 11 -5.05 -4.61 -15.56
CA TYR A 11 -6.22 -4.08 -14.84
C TYR A 11 -7.37 -3.68 -15.77
N GLU A 12 -7.10 -3.14 -16.96
CA GLU A 12 -8.15 -2.89 -17.96
C GLU A 12 -8.90 -4.17 -18.35
N ARG A 13 -8.18 -5.28 -18.51
CA ARG A 13 -8.77 -6.58 -18.85
C ARG A 13 -9.51 -7.23 -17.69
N THR A 14 -9.04 -7.07 -16.47
CA THR A 14 -9.58 -7.73 -15.27
C THR A 14 -10.51 -6.84 -14.45
N ALA A 15 -10.68 -5.58 -14.82
CA ALA A 15 -11.45 -4.59 -14.05
C ALA A 15 -12.85 -5.09 -13.65
N ALA A 16 -13.59 -5.71 -14.58
CA ALA A 16 -14.94 -6.22 -14.32
C ALA A 16 -15.00 -7.31 -13.25
N GLN A 17 -13.89 -8.01 -13.00
CA GLN A 17 -13.77 -9.09 -12.03
C GLN A 17 -12.89 -8.70 -10.84
N TYR A 18 -12.39 -7.45 -10.82
CA TYR A 18 -11.39 -6.99 -9.86
C TYR A 18 -11.86 -7.18 -8.41
N ASP A 19 -13.09 -6.78 -8.11
CA ASP A 19 -13.64 -6.88 -6.75
C ASP A 19 -13.79 -8.35 -6.33
N ASP A 20 -14.25 -9.23 -7.21
CA ASP A 20 -14.38 -10.67 -6.94
C ASP A 20 -13.01 -11.34 -6.73
N MET A 21 -11.97 -10.84 -7.38
CA MET A 21 -10.61 -11.39 -7.28
C MET A 21 -9.84 -10.89 -6.07
N HIS A 22 -10.11 -9.65 -5.63
CA HIS A 22 -9.22 -8.94 -4.67
C HIS A 22 -9.93 -8.43 -3.41
N LEU A 23 -11.27 -8.48 -3.33
CA LEU A 23 -11.99 -7.88 -2.22
C LEU A 23 -12.79 -8.94 -1.42
N HIS A 24 -12.13 -9.56 -0.46
CA HIS A 24 -12.77 -10.50 0.46
C HIS A 24 -12.80 -9.93 1.88
N ARG A 25 -13.85 -10.27 2.66
CA ARG A 25 -13.99 -9.77 4.04
C ARG A 25 -13.06 -10.45 5.05
N ASP A 26 -12.42 -11.51 4.65
CA ASP A 26 -11.48 -12.32 5.44
C ASP A 26 -10.03 -12.18 4.93
N ASP A 27 -9.79 -11.24 4.01
CA ASP A 27 -8.45 -10.97 3.48
C ASP A 27 -7.60 -10.09 4.43
N GLU A 28 -6.30 -10.08 4.18
CA GLU A 28 -5.33 -9.28 4.91
C GLU A 28 -5.56 -7.77 4.80
N GLN A 29 -6.12 -7.32 3.69
CA GLN A 29 -6.40 -5.90 3.45
C GLN A 29 -7.61 -5.44 4.25
N TYR A 30 -8.65 -6.27 4.34
CA TYR A 30 -9.82 -5.97 5.14
C TYR A 30 -9.50 -5.93 6.63
N PHE A 31 -8.65 -6.88 7.09
CA PHE A 31 -8.16 -6.88 8.47
C PHE A 31 -7.38 -5.60 8.78
N ALA A 32 -6.46 -5.21 7.88
CA ALA A 32 -5.67 -3.98 8.02
C ALA A 32 -6.56 -2.72 8.01
N LEU A 33 -7.57 -2.68 7.14
CA LEU A 33 -8.52 -1.56 7.07
C LEU A 33 -9.36 -1.47 8.35
N SER A 34 -9.80 -2.60 8.90
CA SER A 34 -10.54 -2.64 10.18
C SER A 34 -9.70 -2.09 11.33
N TYR A 35 -8.40 -2.41 11.36
CA TYR A 35 -7.47 -1.82 12.32
C TYR A 35 -7.33 -0.31 12.11
N LEU A 36 -7.16 0.16 10.88
CA LEU A 36 -7.08 1.60 10.58
C LEU A 36 -8.33 2.35 11.02
N ILE A 37 -9.53 1.80 10.74
CA ILE A 37 -10.81 2.36 11.16
C ILE A 37 -10.84 2.57 12.68
N GLY A 38 -10.40 1.58 13.47
CA GLY A 38 -10.31 1.69 14.92
C GLY A 38 -9.34 2.77 15.42
N MET A 39 -8.39 3.21 14.58
CA MET A 39 -7.40 4.23 14.95
C MET A 39 -7.82 5.66 14.58
N ILE A 40 -8.87 5.85 13.81
CA ILE A 40 -9.30 7.17 13.29
C ILE A 40 -9.59 8.14 14.42
N GLU A 41 -10.40 7.73 15.40
CA GLU A 41 -10.77 8.58 16.54
C GLU A 41 -9.58 8.83 17.46
N PHE A 42 -8.78 7.79 17.77
CA PHE A 42 -7.59 7.93 18.59
C PHE A 42 -6.59 8.94 18.05
N LEU A 43 -6.41 8.95 16.72
CA LEU A 43 -5.51 9.88 16.02
C LEU A 43 -6.18 11.20 15.65
N GLN A 44 -7.49 11.35 15.91
CA GLN A 44 -8.29 12.51 15.52
C GLN A 44 -8.14 12.82 14.02
N ILE A 45 -8.27 11.81 13.17
CA ILE A 45 -8.17 11.92 11.72
C ILE A 45 -9.47 12.52 11.18
N LYS A 46 -9.34 13.56 10.35
CA LYS A 46 -10.45 14.25 9.68
C LYS A 46 -10.40 14.12 8.15
N SER A 47 -9.23 13.82 7.61
CA SER A 47 -9.02 13.65 6.18
C SER A 47 -8.04 12.53 5.87
N ILE A 48 -8.39 11.72 4.86
CA ILE A 48 -7.58 10.59 4.40
C ILE A 48 -7.40 10.69 2.88
N LEU A 49 -6.16 10.46 2.43
CA LEU A 49 -5.85 10.18 1.04
C LEU A 49 -5.50 8.70 0.91
N ASP A 50 -6.21 7.99 0.05
CA ASP A 50 -5.95 6.59 -0.30
C ASP A 50 -5.19 6.53 -1.64
N VAL A 51 -3.98 6.01 -1.63
CA VAL A 51 -3.07 5.95 -2.79
C VAL A 51 -3.17 4.58 -3.43
N GLY A 52 -3.56 4.53 -4.71
CA GLY A 52 -3.85 3.29 -5.43
C GLY A 52 -5.17 2.68 -4.99
N SER A 53 -6.23 3.49 -4.99
CA SER A 53 -7.55 3.12 -4.45
C SER A 53 -8.26 1.99 -5.19
N GLY A 54 -7.79 1.59 -6.38
CA GLY A 54 -8.47 0.61 -7.21
C GLY A 54 -9.90 1.03 -7.53
N THR A 55 -10.86 0.17 -7.20
CA THR A 55 -12.31 0.46 -7.32
C THR A 55 -12.87 1.30 -6.16
N GLY A 56 -12.03 1.73 -5.22
CA GLY A 56 -12.43 2.61 -4.10
C GLY A 56 -13.07 1.90 -2.90
N ARG A 57 -12.73 0.62 -2.64
CA ARG A 57 -13.20 -0.10 -1.45
C ARG A 57 -12.92 0.67 -0.16
N VAL A 58 -11.69 1.12 0.02
CA VAL A 58 -11.25 1.84 1.23
C VAL A 58 -12.11 3.09 1.44
N ILE A 59 -12.37 3.85 0.37
CA ILE A 59 -13.21 5.06 0.43
C ILE A 59 -14.61 4.69 0.91
N ARG A 60 -15.24 3.67 0.32
CA ARG A 60 -16.61 3.24 0.66
C ARG A 60 -16.71 2.79 2.12
N ASP A 61 -15.77 1.98 2.58
CA ASP A 61 -15.79 1.44 3.95
C ASP A 61 -15.50 2.52 5.00
N LEU A 62 -14.56 3.42 4.73
CA LEU A 62 -14.29 4.58 5.59
C LEU A 62 -15.49 5.52 5.68
N LYS A 63 -16.15 5.83 4.57
CA LYS A 63 -17.37 6.67 4.58
C LYS A 63 -18.55 6.02 5.27
N ARG A 64 -18.68 4.70 5.19
CA ARG A 64 -19.72 3.94 5.90
C ARG A 64 -19.53 4.00 7.42
N SER A 65 -18.28 3.82 7.88
CA SER A 65 -17.94 3.84 9.30
C SER A 65 -17.86 5.25 9.88
N HIS A 66 -17.40 6.22 9.09
CA HIS A 66 -17.16 7.61 9.49
C HIS A 66 -17.71 8.59 8.43
N PRO A 67 -19.04 8.85 8.38
CA PRO A 67 -19.65 9.64 7.30
C PRO A 67 -19.14 11.09 7.20
N HIS A 68 -18.55 11.63 8.27
CA HIS A 68 -18.01 13.00 8.31
C HIS A 68 -16.53 13.06 7.88
N LEU A 69 -15.90 11.92 7.61
CA LEU A 69 -14.53 11.88 7.20
C LEU A 69 -14.39 12.32 5.74
N ARG A 70 -13.50 13.25 5.50
CA ARG A 70 -13.10 13.58 4.12
C ARG A 70 -12.17 12.49 3.61
N VAL A 71 -12.63 11.68 2.67
CA VAL A 71 -11.82 10.62 2.04
C VAL A 71 -11.71 10.90 0.56
N LEU A 72 -10.49 10.86 0.05
CA LEU A 72 -10.16 10.98 -1.36
C LEU A 72 -9.26 9.82 -1.76
N GLY A 73 -9.51 9.22 -2.91
CA GLY A 73 -8.65 8.21 -3.48
C GLY A 73 -8.02 8.66 -4.79
N ILE A 74 -6.80 8.22 -5.04
CA ILE A 74 -6.17 8.35 -6.35
C ILE A 74 -5.93 6.98 -6.96
N GLU A 75 -6.21 6.85 -8.25
CA GLU A 75 -6.04 5.61 -9.02
C GLU A 75 -5.66 5.95 -10.47
N PRO A 76 -4.52 5.48 -10.99
CA PRO A 76 -4.12 5.77 -12.36
C PRO A 76 -4.98 5.07 -13.42
N VAL A 77 -5.51 3.86 -13.13
CA VAL A 77 -6.23 3.05 -14.10
C VAL A 77 -7.68 3.50 -14.25
N LYS A 78 -8.04 4.03 -15.42
CA LYS A 78 -9.38 4.53 -15.68
C LYS A 78 -10.47 3.47 -15.50
N ALA A 79 -10.23 2.25 -15.97
CA ALA A 79 -11.22 1.16 -15.88
C ALA A 79 -11.61 0.84 -14.43
N LEU A 80 -10.64 0.87 -13.48
CA LEU A 80 -10.92 0.68 -12.06
C LEU A 80 -11.72 1.85 -11.48
N ARG A 81 -11.39 3.10 -11.84
CA ARG A 81 -12.18 4.27 -11.42
C ARG A 81 -13.62 4.21 -11.96
N ASP A 82 -13.81 3.79 -13.21
CA ASP A 82 -15.15 3.64 -13.80
C ASP A 82 -16.01 2.62 -13.02
N ILE A 83 -15.41 1.52 -12.54
CA ILE A 83 -16.09 0.58 -11.63
C ILE A 83 -16.44 1.29 -10.30
N GLY A 84 -15.52 2.02 -9.70
CA GLY A 84 -15.76 2.80 -8.49
C GLY A 84 -16.95 3.77 -8.65
N TYR A 85 -17.02 4.46 -9.78
CA TYR A 85 -18.14 5.36 -10.10
C TYR A 85 -19.47 4.59 -10.26
N SER A 86 -19.45 3.44 -10.93
CA SER A 86 -20.65 2.60 -11.05
C SER A 86 -21.16 2.08 -9.69
N GLN A 87 -20.27 2.01 -8.70
CA GLN A 87 -20.56 1.61 -7.32
C GLN A 87 -20.89 2.79 -6.39
N GLY A 88 -21.11 3.98 -6.95
CA GLY A 88 -21.61 5.15 -6.25
C GLY A 88 -20.57 6.15 -5.76
N LEU A 89 -19.29 6.01 -6.12
CA LEU A 89 -18.29 7.04 -5.88
C LEU A 89 -18.41 8.16 -6.92
N THR A 90 -18.13 9.38 -6.50
CA THR A 90 -18.07 10.53 -7.39
C THR A 90 -16.66 10.75 -7.96
N SER A 91 -16.57 11.49 -9.06
CA SER A 91 -15.28 11.89 -9.64
C SER A 91 -14.46 12.86 -8.75
N SER A 92 -15.05 13.39 -7.68
CA SER A 92 -14.36 14.17 -6.66
C SER A 92 -13.85 13.31 -5.49
N GLU A 93 -14.32 12.07 -5.35
CA GLU A 93 -13.90 11.13 -4.31
C GLU A 93 -12.85 10.13 -4.80
N LEU A 94 -12.86 9.81 -6.08
CA LEU A 94 -11.89 8.93 -6.71
C LEU A 94 -11.37 9.59 -7.99
N VAL A 95 -10.13 10.04 -7.97
CA VAL A 95 -9.54 10.84 -9.05
C VAL A 95 -8.37 10.12 -9.72
N ALA A 96 -8.03 10.55 -10.94
CA ALA A 96 -6.80 10.10 -11.58
C ALA A 96 -5.59 10.67 -10.86
N GLY A 97 -4.56 9.85 -10.62
CA GLY A 97 -3.33 10.31 -9.99
C GLY A 97 -2.22 9.27 -9.99
N ASP A 98 -0.99 9.74 -9.80
CA ASP A 98 0.20 8.91 -9.64
C ASP A 98 0.75 9.06 -8.21
N GLY A 99 0.93 7.94 -7.51
CA GLY A 99 1.49 7.89 -6.17
C GLY A 99 2.92 8.43 -6.07
N ASN A 100 3.69 8.41 -7.17
CA ASN A 100 5.05 8.94 -7.21
C ASN A 100 5.10 10.48 -7.32
N SER A 101 3.97 11.14 -7.59
CA SER A 101 3.89 12.61 -7.74
C SER A 101 2.52 13.10 -7.33
N LEU A 102 2.30 13.22 -6.02
CA LEU A 102 1.03 13.64 -5.45
C LEU A 102 0.82 15.16 -5.63
N GLN A 103 -0.28 15.54 -6.28
CA GLN A 103 -0.62 16.93 -6.59
C GLN A 103 -1.26 17.66 -5.39
N TYR A 104 -0.72 17.43 -4.17
CA TYR A 104 -1.18 18.01 -2.91
C TYR A 104 -0.04 18.67 -2.17
N GLN A 105 -0.36 19.66 -1.34
CA GLN A 105 0.64 20.35 -0.52
C GLN A 105 1.08 19.47 0.68
N PRO A 106 2.25 19.75 1.28
CA PRO A 106 2.66 19.07 2.50
C PRO A 106 1.61 19.23 3.62
N GLY A 107 1.16 18.09 4.15
CA GLY A 107 0.19 18.06 5.26
C GLY A 107 -1.28 18.28 4.88
N ASP A 108 -1.64 18.25 3.60
CA ASP A 108 -3.03 18.45 3.12
C ASP A 108 -4.03 17.40 3.66
N PHE A 109 -3.54 16.23 4.02
CA PHE A 109 -4.34 15.17 4.62
C PHE A 109 -3.81 14.79 5.99
N ASP A 110 -4.69 14.56 6.95
CA ASP A 110 -4.29 14.07 8.26
C ASP A 110 -3.57 12.70 8.15
N LEU A 111 -4.09 11.81 7.32
CA LEU A 111 -3.55 10.48 7.07
C LEU A 111 -3.47 10.19 5.57
N VAL A 112 -2.37 9.53 5.15
CA VAL A 112 -2.24 8.98 3.80
C VAL A 112 -2.05 7.47 3.92
N CYS A 113 -2.84 6.69 3.17
CA CYS A 113 -2.76 5.23 3.21
C CYS A 113 -2.52 4.62 1.83
N ALA A 114 -2.05 3.38 1.82
CA ALA A 114 -1.91 2.52 0.64
C ALA A 114 -2.13 1.06 1.03
N PHE A 115 -2.96 0.34 0.28
CA PHE A 115 -3.34 -1.04 0.54
C PHE A 115 -3.03 -1.91 -0.69
N GLY A 116 -2.01 -2.77 -0.61
CA GLY A 116 -1.64 -3.69 -1.68
C GLY A 116 -1.13 -2.99 -2.94
N VAL A 117 -0.42 -1.89 -2.83
CA VAL A 117 -0.03 -1.03 -3.98
C VAL A 117 1.47 -1.03 -4.22
N LEU A 118 2.27 -0.95 -3.16
CA LEU A 118 3.70 -0.66 -3.27
C LEU A 118 4.48 -1.79 -3.96
N HIS A 119 3.99 -3.01 -3.88
CA HIS A 119 4.61 -4.13 -4.60
C HIS A 119 4.36 -4.10 -6.12
N HIS A 120 3.49 -3.21 -6.63
CA HIS A 120 3.32 -2.94 -8.06
C HIS A 120 4.18 -1.78 -8.56
N ILE A 121 4.87 -1.08 -7.66
CA ILE A 121 5.65 0.12 -7.98
C ILE A 121 7.15 -0.22 -8.02
N ARG A 122 7.83 0.19 -9.09
CA ARG A 122 9.27 -0.08 -9.26
C ARG A 122 10.12 0.60 -8.19
N ASN A 123 9.80 1.85 -7.85
CA ASN A 123 10.51 2.69 -6.89
C ASN A 123 9.57 3.10 -5.75
N PRO A 124 9.14 2.18 -4.86
CA PRO A 124 8.15 2.44 -3.83
C PRO A 124 8.60 3.49 -2.80
N GLU A 125 9.91 3.73 -2.69
CA GLU A 125 10.45 4.79 -1.83
C GLU A 125 10.01 6.19 -2.26
N LEU A 126 9.80 6.45 -3.56
CA LEU A 126 9.29 7.73 -4.05
C LEU A 126 7.83 7.93 -3.61
N THR A 127 7.01 6.90 -3.79
CA THR A 127 5.61 6.93 -3.34
C THR A 127 5.53 7.13 -1.82
N VAL A 128 6.33 6.41 -1.05
CA VAL A 128 6.34 6.55 0.43
C VAL A 128 6.83 7.93 0.85
N ALA A 129 7.81 8.52 0.15
CA ALA A 129 8.25 9.89 0.41
C ALA A 129 7.13 10.91 0.16
N GLU A 130 6.39 10.77 -0.94
CA GLU A 130 5.21 11.59 -1.25
C GLU A 130 4.08 11.40 -0.22
N MET A 131 3.77 10.16 0.16
CA MET A 131 2.82 9.88 1.24
C MET A 131 3.24 10.58 2.54
N LEU A 132 4.50 10.50 2.92
CA LEU A 132 5.05 11.19 4.10
C LEU A 132 4.97 12.72 3.96
N ARG A 133 5.21 13.27 2.78
CA ARG A 133 5.14 14.71 2.53
C ARG A 133 3.71 15.23 2.71
N VAL A 134 2.75 14.55 2.11
CA VAL A 134 1.34 14.96 2.06
C VAL A 134 0.59 14.66 3.36
N ALA A 135 1.03 13.67 4.14
CA ALA A 135 0.43 13.34 5.43
C ALA A 135 0.81 14.37 6.52
N GLY A 136 -0.17 14.89 7.24
CA GLY A 136 0.03 15.78 8.40
C GLY A 136 0.26 15.05 9.72
N LYS A 137 -0.44 13.93 9.95
CA LYS A 137 -0.42 13.22 11.24
C LYS A 137 0.13 11.81 11.15
N ALA A 138 -0.27 11.04 10.12
CA ALA A 138 0.09 9.63 10.03
C ALA A 138 0.13 9.13 8.58
N ILE A 139 0.88 8.04 8.36
CA ILE A 139 0.75 7.20 7.16
C ILE A 139 0.35 5.79 7.58
N PHE A 140 -0.35 5.10 6.68
CA PHE A 140 -0.71 3.71 6.86
C PHE A 140 -0.39 2.92 5.58
N ILE A 141 0.36 1.84 5.70
CA ILE A 141 0.73 0.96 4.58
C ILE A 141 0.33 -0.46 4.97
N SER A 142 -0.42 -1.13 4.10
CA SER A 142 -0.73 -2.55 4.21
C SER A 142 -0.26 -3.24 2.94
N ASP A 143 0.80 -4.08 3.03
CA ASP A 143 1.42 -4.64 1.83
C ASP A 143 2.24 -5.90 2.13
N ALA A 144 2.72 -6.52 1.08
CA ALA A 144 3.50 -7.74 1.10
C ALA A 144 4.78 -7.63 1.93
N ASN A 145 5.19 -8.77 2.49
CA ASN A 145 6.54 -8.99 2.99
C ASN A 145 7.14 -10.23 2.32
N ASN A 146 7.81 -10.05 1.21
CA ASN A 146 8.43 -11.13 0.45
C ASN A 146 9.33 -12.04 1.31
N PHE A 147 10.00 -11.50 2.32
CA PHE A 147 10.89 -12.28 3.20
C PHE A 147 10.13 -13.17 4.19
N GLY A 148 8.86 -12.88 4.46
CA GLY A 148 7.96 -13.69 5.28
C GLY A 148 7.14 -14.72 4.50
N GLN A 149 7.12 -14.65 3.17
CA GLN A 149 6.31 -15.52 2.31
C GLN A 149 6.98 -16.85 1.97
N GLY A 150 6.18 -17.89 1.75
CA GLY A 150 6.61 -19.20 1.28
C GLY A 150 7.00 -20.18 2.40
N SER A 151 7.58 -21.33 2.01
CA SER A 151 7.99 -22.38 2.96
C SER A 151 9.13 -21.91 3.89
N ARG A 152 9.34 -22.62 4.99
CA ARG A 152 10.44 -22.32 5.94
C ARG A 152 11.79 -22.24 5.23
N LEU A 153 12.08 -23.20 4.34
CA LEU A 153 13.34 -23.22 3.59
C LEU A 153 13.46 -22.01 2.66
N SER A 154 12.42 -21.70 1.90
CA SER A 154 12.39 -20.54 1.01
C SER A 154 12.62 -19.23 1.77
N ARG A 155 11.96 -19.03 2.92
CA ARG A 155 12.16 -17.87 3.77
C ARG A 155 13.60 -17.77 4.27
N THR A 156 14.17 -18.87 4.79
CA THR A 156 15.54 -18.89 5.28
C THR A 156 16.53 -18.51 4.17
N VAL A 157 16.39 -19.09 2.98
CA VAL A 157 17.25 -18.76 1.83
C VAL A 157 17.13 -17.28 1.46
N LYS A 158 15.92 -16.76 1.31
CA LYS A 158 15.69 -15.35 0.98
C LYS A 158 16.30 -14.40 2.02
N GLN A 159 16.06 -14.68 3.30
CA GLN A 159 16.58 -13.88 4.41
C GLN A 159 18.10 -13.92 4.51
N THR A 160 18.72 -15.09 4.27
CA THR A 160 20.19 -15.23 4.25
C THR A 160 20.80 -14.43 3.11
N ILE A 161 20.24 -14.54 1.90
CA ILE A 161 20.69 -13.76 0.75
C ILE A 161 20.54 -12.25 1.03
N ASN A 162 19.41 -11.84 1.62
CA ASN A 162 19.17 -10.44 1.95
C ASN A 162 20.10 -9.93 3.06
N PHE A 163 20.44 -10.75 4.04
CA PHE A 163 21.40 -10.40 5.09
C PHE A 163 22.77 -10.00 4.51
N PHE A 164 23.21 -10.70 3.47
CA PHE A 164 24.44 -10.36 2.73
C PHE A 164 24.24 -9.25 1.68
N ARG A 165 23.06 -8.60 1.63
CA ARG A 165 22.70 -7.57 0.65
C ARG A 165 22.72 -8.04 -0.82
N LEU A 166 22.66 -9.33 -1.05
CA LEU A 166 22.69 -9.95 -2.37
C LEU A 166 21.29 -10.16 -2.97
N TRP A 167 20.22 -9.81 -2.25
CA TRP A 167 18.84 -10.03 -2.70
C TRP A 167 18.52 -9.33 -4.04
N PRO A 168 18.95 -8.07 -4.30
CA PRO A 168 18.67 -7.43 -5.59
C PRO A 168 19.24 -8.23 -6.77
N LEU A 169 20.48 -8.74 -6.63
CA LEU A 169 21.12 -9.57 -7.65
C LEU A 169 20.39 -10.91 -7.81
N ALA A 170 20.08 -11.58 -6.72
CA ALA A 170 19.36 -12.84 -6.75
C ALA A 170 17.97 -12.70 -7.40
N ASN A 171 17.26 -11.61 -7.09
CA ASN A 171 15.96 -11.31 -7.70
C ASN A 171 16.11 -11.02 -9.20
N LEU A 172 17.14 -10.30 -9.62
CA LEU A 172 17.42 -10.04 -11.04
C LEU A 172 17.66 -11.35 -11.80
N ILE A 173 18.45 -12.26 -11.25
CA ILE A 173 18.68 -13.60 -11.83
C ILE A 173 17.38 -14.39 -11.90
N LYS A 174 16.61 -14.44 -10.79
CA LYS A 174 15.32 -15.14 -10.70
C LYS A 174 14.32 -14.64 -11.75
N THR A 175 14.30 -13.35 -12.02
CA THR A 175 13.37 -12.69 -12.95
C THR A 175 13.96 -12.54 -14.37
N ARG A 176 15.08 -13.21 -14.66
CA ARG A 176 15.78 -13.16 -15.97
C ARG A 176 16.05 -11.72 -16.43
N GLY A 177 16.55 -10.90 -15.52
CA GLY A 177 16.92 -9.50 -15.80
C GLY A 177 15.78 -8.48 -15.72
N LYS A 178 14.52 -8.90 -15.54
CA LYS A 178 13.38 -7.96 -15.51
C LYS A 178 13.25 -7.22 -14.17
N GLY A 179 13.61 -7.85 -13.05
CA GLY A 179 13.42 -7.32 -11.70
C GLY A 179 11.99 -7.46 -11.15
N TYR A 180 11.03 -7.89 -11.99
CA TYR A 180 9.63 -8.10 -11.63
C TYR A 180 9.11 -9.44 -12.17
N ALA A 181 8.03 -9.94 -11.60
CA ALA A 181 7.24 -11.07 -12.10
C ALA A 181 5.91 -10.56 -12.67
N VAL A 182 5.32 -11.34 -13.57
CA VAL A 182 3.94 -11.12 -14.04
C VAL A 182 3.15 -12.36 -13.69
N THR A 183 2.06 -12.19 -12.96
CA THR A 183 1.16 -13.27 -12.55
C THR A 183 -0.25 -13.05 -13.08
N GLU A 184 -1.02 -14.13 -13.21
CA GLU A 184 -2.41 -14.04 -13.67
C GLU A 184 -3.33 -13.40 -12.63
N GLY A 185 -2.98 -13.52 -11.34
CA GLY A 185 -3.81 -13.02 -10.23
C GLY A 185 -3.50 -11.58 -9.81
N ASP A 186 -2.35 -11.00 -10.25
CA ASP A 186 -1.87 -9.74 -9.66
C ASP A 186 -1.15 -8.81 -10.66
N GLY A 187 -0.96 -9.28 -11.90
CA GLY A 187 -0.23 -8.53 -12.93
C GLY A 187 1.27 -8.42 -12.61
N VAL A 188 1.84 -7.23 -12.78
CA VAL A 188 3.26 -6.95 -12.49
C VAL A 188 3.48 -6.81 -11.00
N ALA A 189 4.36 -7.61 -10.43
CA ALA A 189 4.72 -7.54 -9.02
C ALA A 189 6.25 -7.54 -8.85
N TYR A 190 6.74 -6.60 -8.04
CA TYR A 190 8.14 -6.52 -7.61
C TYR A 190 8.36 -7.31 -6.33
N SER A 191 9.60 -7.70 -6.07
CA SER A 191 9.98 -8.29 -4.79
C SER A 191 10.00 -7.21 -3.72
N TYR A 192 8.85 -6.97 -3.10
CA TYR A 192 8.64 -5.91 -2.13
C TYR A 192 8.50 -6.46 -0.70
N SER A 193 8.88 -5.64 0.26
CA SER A 193 8.58 -5.80 1.68
C SER A 193 8.39 -4.43 2.31
N VAL A 194 7.37 -4.27 3.14
CA VAL A 194 7.11 -3.03 3.92
C VAL A 194 8.37 -2.58 4.69
N PHE A 195 9.22 -3.53 5.09
CA PHE A 195 10.48 -3.23 5.78
C PHE A 195 11.53 -2.52 4.90
N MET A 196 11.41 -2.53 3.57
CA MET A 196 12.33 -1.80 2.68
C MET A 196 12.23 -0.29 2.89
N ASN A 197 11.04 0.20 3.22
CA ASN A 197 10.79 1.61 3.49
C ASN A 197 10.88 1.98 4.99
N TYR A 198 11.21 1.01 5.86
CA TYR A 198 11.21 1.21 7.31
C TYR A 198 12.09 2.39 7.76
N SER A 199 13.30 2.52 7.25
CA SER A 199 14.24 3.58 7.64
C SER A 199 13.70 4.96 7.27
N LEU A 200 13.14 5.11 6.06
CA LEU A 200 12.53 6.35 5.60
C LEU A 200 11.35 6.76 6.50
N ILE A 201 10.45 5.82 6.77
CA ILE A 201 9.28 6.06 7.61
C ILE A 201 9.70 6.37 9.05
N ARG A 202 10.66 5.62 9.60
CA ARG A 202 11.16 5.81 10.97
C ARG A 202 11.80 7.18 11.18
N ALA A 203 12.48 7.70 10.17
CA ALA A 203 13.07 9.04 10.24
C ALA A 203 12.00 10.14 10.38
N ALA A 204 10.86 9.99 9.70
CA ALA A 204 9.76 10.96 9.70
C ALA A 204 8.77 10.80 10.85
N CYS A 205 8.68 9.60 11.46
CA CYS A 205 7.67 9.27 12.47
C CYS A 205 8.25 9.20 13.88
N LYS A 206 7.43 9.61 14.87
CA LYS A 206 7.74 9.47 16.31
C LYS A 206 7.53 8.04 16.80
N SER A 207 6.53 7.35 16.25
CA SER A 207 6.22 5.95 16.58
C SER A 207 5.80 5.18 15.34
N LEU A 208 6.13 3.89 15.34
CA LEU A 208 5.70 2.92 14.32
C LEU A 208 5.01 1.76 15.02
N HIS A 209 3.87 1.36 14.49
CA HIS A 209 3.12 0.20 14.92
C HIS A 209 3.02 -0.75 13.72
N LEU A 210 3.44 -2.00 13.92
CA LEU A 210 3.42 -3.03 12.88
C LEU A 210 2.49 -4.15 13.30
N LEU A 211 1.74 -4.66 12.35
CA LEU A 211 0.74 -5.68 12.54
C LEU A 211 0.89 -6.76 11.48
N ASN A 212 0.90 -8.04 11.91
CA ASN A 212 0.70 -9.15 10.99
C ASN A 212 -0.78 -9.22 10.62
N THR A 213 -1.09 -9.16 9.34
CA THR A 213 -2.47 -9.17 8.83
C THR A 213 -2.95 -10.54 8.39
N LEU A 214 -2.04 -11.52 8.33
CA LEU A 214 -2.32 -12.93 8.11
C LEU A 214 -1.78 -13.76 9.26
N ASP A 215 -2.52 -14.77 9.68
CA ASP A 215 -2.07 -15.69 10.75
C ASP A 215 -0.90 -16.56 10.28
N ALA A 216 0.31 -16.10 10.53
CA ALA A 216 1.54 -16.75 10.08
C ALA A 216 2.70 -16.71 11.10
N GLY A 217 2.43 -16.39 12.35
CA GLY A 217 3.42 -16.43 13.43
C GLY A 217 3.89 -15.06 13.90
N ALA A 218 4.61 -15.06 15.04
CA ALA A 218 4.90 -13.86 15.83
C ALA A 218 6.05 -12.99 15.27
N ASN A 219 6.92 -13.52 14.41
CA ASN A 219 8.04 -12.73 13.88
C ASN A 219 7.63 -12.01 12.60
N LEU A 220 7.33 -10.73 12.73
CA LEU A 220 6.83 -9.90 11.63
C LEU A 220 7.72 -9.91 10.39
N TYR A 221 9.05 -9.80 10.57
CA TYR A 221 9.97 -9.83 9.43
C TYR A 221 10.11 -11.23 8.81
N ARG A 222 10.26 -12.26 9.66
CA ARG A 222 10.66 -13.60 9.21
C ARG A 222 9.50 -14.48 8.79
N THR A 223 8.31 -14.28 9.35
CA THR A 223 7.21 -15.23 9.19
C THR A 223 5.89 -14.62 8.75
N ALA A 224 5.68 -13.32 8.92
CA ALA A 224 4.48 -12.66 8.45
C ALA A 224 4.58 -12.39 6.94
N PRO A 225 3.70 -12.95 6.09
CA PRO A 225 3.77 -12.76 4.64
C PRO A 225 3.21 -11.42 4.20
N HIS A 226 2.41 -10.77 5.05
CA HIS A 226 1.78 -9.48 4.82
C HIS A 226 1.79 -8.65 6.11
N ILE A 227 2.06 -7.36 6.00
CA ILE A 227 2.27 -6.45 7.14
C ILE A 227 1.46 -5.17 6.93
N ALA A 228 0.74 -4.76 7.98
CA ALA A 228 0.30 -3.38 8.11
C ALA A 228 1.27 -2.58 8.99
N LEU A 229 1.59 -1.36 8.56
CA LEU A 229 2.43 -0.41 9.26
C LEU A 229 1.70 0.92 9.42
N LEU A 230 1.49 1.35 10.65
CA LEU A 230 1.02 2.69 11.00
C LEU A 230 2.22 3.52 11.48
N GLY A 231 2.54 4.57 10.76
CA GLY A 231 3.56 5.55 11.14
C GLY A 231 2.91 6.84 11.63
N ILE A 232 3.08 7.19 12.92
CA ILE A 232 2.59 8.45 13.48
C ILE A 232 3.71 9.47 13.38
N LYS A 233 3.47 10.56 12.65
CA LYS A 233 4.49 11.60 12.37
C LYS A 233 4.90 12.37 13.63
N LYS A 234 6.11 12.86 13.61
CA LYS A 234 6.55 13.90 14.55
C LYS A 234 5.67 15.13 14.29
N ARG A 235 5.10 15.74 15.33
CA ARG A 235 4.48 17.06 15.14
C ARG A 235 5.56 17.98 14.58
N LEU A 236 5.26 18.65 13.47
CA LEU A 236 6.07 19.79 13.07
C LEU A 236 6.04 20.74 14.28
N SER A 237 7.20 20.96 14.91
CA SER A 237 7.33 22.07 15.83
C SER A 237 7.01 23.32 15.02
N ASN A 238 5.90 24.00 15.32
CA ASN A 238 5.70 25.33 14.76
C ASN A 238 6.99 26.11 15.04
N PRO A 239 7.63 26.70 14.04
CA PRO A 239 8.62 27.72 14.33
C PRO A 239 7.85 28.83 15.07
N LEU A 240 8.30 29.09 16.32
CA LEU A 240 7.88 30.25 17.12
C LEU A 240 8.13 31.53 16.34
#